data_861f6be9aee76174f9c1d62ba7b447fa
#
_entry.id   861f6be9aee76174f9c1d62ba7b447fa
#
_cell.length_a   1.000
_cell.length_b   1.000
_cell.length_c   1.000
_cell.angle_alpha   90.00
_cell.angle_beta   90.00
_cell.angle_gamma   90.00
#
_symmetry.space_group_name_H-M   'P 1'
#
loop_
_entity.id
_entity.type
_entity.pdbx_description
1 polymer ?
#
loop_
_entity_poly.entity_id
_entity_poly.type
_entity_poly.pdbx_seq_one_letter_code
_entity_poly.pdbx_strand_id
1 'polypeptide(L)'
;MTTRAGNAAAATDAGGRGAFAARILVRFSALVTMSGAYLADFNATHLLNPRWPPHARFHNAQTMLLATALSVSALVYSWRRDPTGTHLRTAILFASLYWFTNAGSITFPGTAWVDPEFAGRGEVLGFPGAAVIGAVQLVLLGVALVASRPQRTPG
;
A
#
# COMPACT_ATOMS: atom_id res chain seq x y z
N MET A 1 -14.59 24.11 35.85
CA MET A 1 -15.12 22.81 35.34
C MET A 1 -15.23 22.74 33.79
N THR A 2 -15.17 23.86 33.07
CA THR A 2 -15.34 23.96 31.60
C THR A 2 -14.16 23.48 30.74
N THR A 3 -12.93 23.50 31.25
CA THR A 3 -11.72 23.14 30.49
C THR A 3 -11.58 21.63 30.18
N ARG A 4 -12.02 20.76 31.10
CA ARG A 4 -11.88 19.29 30.93
C ARG A 4 -12.85 18.72 29.87
N ALA A 5 -14.07 19.23 29.78
CA ALA A 5 -15.07 18.86 28.80
C ALA A 5 -14.67 19.34 27.38
N GLY A 6 -14.12 20.56 27.28
CA GLY A 6 -13.61 21.10 26.02
C GLY A 6 -12.44 20.30 25.44
N ASN A 7 -11.51 19.86 26.30
CA ASN A 7 -10.37 19.05 25.90
C ASN A 7 -10.78 17.64 25.43
N ALA A 8 -11.77 17.02 26.08
CA ALA A 8 -12.31 15.72 25.68
C ALA A 8 -13.02 15.79 24.32
N ALA A 9 -13.83 16.82 24.07
CA ALA A 9 -14.49 17.02 22.79
C ALA A 9 -13.48 17.27 21.65
N ALA A 10 -12.44 18.07 21.89
CA ALA A 10 -11.37 18.30 20.91
C ALA A 10 -10.59 17.02 20.59
N ALA A 11 -10.32 16.17 21.58
CA ALA A 11 -9.62 14.89 21.37
C ALA A 11 -10.45 13.90 20.56
N THR A 12 -11.76 13.82 20.77
CA THR A 12 -12.67 12.96 19.99
C THR A 12 -12.78 13.41 18.54
N ASP A 13 -12.84 14.72 18.29
CA ASP A 13 -12.86 15.30 16.94
C ASP A 13 -11.55 15.07 16.20
N ALA A 14 -10.40 15.25 16.87
CA ALA A 14 -9.09 14.96 16.30
C ALA A 14 -8.90 13.47 15.96
N GLY A 15 -9.37 12.55 16.80
CA GLY A 15 -9.37 11.12 16.53
C GLY A 15 -10.25 10.75 15.34
N GLY A 16 -11.40 11.36 15.18
CA GLY A 16 -12.30 11.20 14.04
C GLY A 16 -11.66 11.65 12.71
N ARG A 17 -11.04 12.82 12.72
CA ARG A 17 -10.32 13.34 11.55
C ARG A 17 -9.13 12.47 11.17
N GLY A 18 -8.35 11.98 12.15
CA GLY A 18 -7.23 11.07 11.91
C GLY A 18 -7.67 9.77 11.26
N ALA A 19 -8.73 9.14 11.76
CA ALA A 19 -9.28 7.92 11.18
C ALA A 19 -9.85 8.16 9.77
N PHE A 20 -10.45 9.30 9.50
CA PHE A 20 -10.92 9.68 8.17
C PHE A 20 -9.74 9.81 7.18
N ALA A 21 -8.71 10.56 7.55
CA ALA A 21 -7.49 10.72 6.72
C ALA A 21 -6.82 9.37 6.44
N ALA A 22 -6.68 8.52 7.46
CA ALA A 22 -6.13 7.18 7.31
C ALA A 22 -6.94 6.32 6.30
N ARG A 23 -8.27 6.39 6.31
CA ARG A 23 -9.12 5.70 5.32
C ARG A 23 -8.87 6.18 3.89
N ILE A 24 -8.70 7.48 3.69
CA ILE A 24 -8.38 8.04 2.38
C ILE A 24 -7.03 7.52 1.89
N LEU A 25 -6.00 7.57 2.73
CA LEU A 25 -4.66 7.09 2.38
C LEU A 25 -4.66 5.60 2.00
N VAL A 26 -5.36 4.76 2.79
CA VAL A 26 -5.48 3.32 2.50
C VAL A 26 -6.20 3.07 1.17
N ARG A 27 -7.30 3.76 0.91
CA ARG A 27 -8.06 3.61 -0.35
C ARG A 27 -7.24 4.05 -1.55
N PHE A 28 -6.55 5.18 -1.43
CA PHE A 28 -5.64 5.67 -2.46
C PHE A 28 -4.53 4.63 -2.71
N SER A 29 -3.85 4.16 -1.67
CA SER A 29 -2.81 3.13 -1.80
C SER A 29 -3.34 1.85 -2.45
N ALA A 30 -4.50 1.36 -2.05
CA ALA A 30 -5.11 0.16 -2.63
C ALA A 30 -5.42 0.34 -4.13
N LEU A 31 -5.95 1.50 -4.54
CA LEU A 31 -6.21 1.78 -5.95
C LEU A 31 -4.91 1.88 -6.76
N VAL A 32 -3.88 2.54 -6.21
CA VAL A 32 -2.56 2.61 -6.86
C VAL A 32 -1.94 1.22 -7.00
N THR A 33 -2.02 0.38 -5.97
CA THR A 33 -1.50 -1.00 -6.01
C THR A 33 -2.22 -1.83 -7.08
N MET A 34 -3.55 -1.80 -7.08
CA MET A 34 -4.35 -2.58 -8.01
C MET A 34 -4.12 -2.16 -9.47
N SER A 35 -4.18 -0.86 -9.77
CA SER A 35 -3.96 -0.37 -11.14
C SER A 35 -2.49 -0.43 -11.54
N GLY A 36 -1.59 -0.11 -10.62
CA GLY A 36 -0.15 -0.08 -10.84
C GLY A 36 0.42 -1.44 -11.24
N ALA A 37 -0.04 -2.52 -10.62
CA ALA A 37 0.39 -3.88 -10.96
C ALA A 37 0.12 -4.20 -12.44
N TYR A 38 -1.06 -3.83 -12.96
CA TYR A 38 -1.37 -4.07 -14.38
C TYR A 38 -0.61 -3.10 -15.30
N LEU A 39 -0.49 -1.84 -14.94
CA LEU A 39 0.25 -0.87 -15.74
C LEU A 39 1.74 -1.21 -15.83
N ALA A 40 2.32 -1.73 -14.74
CA ALA A 40 3.71 -2.12 -14.70
C ALA A 40 3.99 -3.45 -15.43
N ASP A 41 3.07 -4.43 -15.31
CA ASP A 41 3.35 -5.82 -15.63
C ASP A 41 2.60 -6.36 -16.86
N PHE A 42 1.44 -5.80 -17.22
CA PHE A 42 0.68 -6.24 -18.40
C PHE A 42 1.18 -5.57 -19.69
N ASN A 43 2.45 -5.78 -20.00
CA ASN A 43 3.10 -5.15 -21.15
C ASN A 43 4.27 -5.98 -21.71
N ALA A 44 4.96 -5.45 -22.74
CA ALA A 44 6.04 -6.14 -23.44
C ALA A 44 7.34 -6.31 -22.62
N THR A 45 7.46 -5.64 -21.48
CA THR A 45 8.62 -5.85 -20.59
C THR A 45 8.42 -7.01 -19.63
N HIS A 46 7.17 -7.44 -19.41
CA HIS A 46 6.78 -8.48 -18.45
C HIS A 46 5.88 -9.54 -19.10
N LEU A 47 4.58 -9.53 -18.83
CA LEU A 47 3.66 -10.60 -19.23
C LEU A 47 3.66 -10.89 -20.73
N LEU A 48 3.76 -9.84 -21.55
CA LEU A 48 3.75 -9.96 -23.00
C LEU A 48 5.18 -10.07 -23.62
N ASN A 49 6.23 -10.22 -22.79
CA ASN A 49 7.59 -10.41 -23.26
C ASN A 49 7.73 -11.78 -23.95
N PRO A 50 8.05 -11.82 -25.26
CA PRO A 50 8.17 -13.08 -26.00
C PRO A 50 9.30 -13.98 -25.50
N ARG A 51 10.32 -13.41 -24.81
CA ARG A 51 11.46 -14.15 -24.25
C ARG A 51 11.17 -14.81 -22.92
N TRP A 52 10.09 -14.41 -22.24
CA TRP A 52 9.73 -15.02 -20.97
C TRP A 52 9.11 -16.40 -21.18
N PRO A 53 9.57 -17.44 -20.45
CA PRO A 53 8.95 -18.74 -20.50
C PRO A 53 7.54 -18.70 -19.90
N PRO A 54 6.64 -19.64 -20.31
CA PRO A 54 5.27 -19.65 -19.84
C PRO A 54 5.11 -19.62 -18.31
N HIS A 55 6.02 -20.28 -17.59
CA HIS A 55 5.99 -20.33 -16.13
C HIS A 55 6.32 -18.97 -15.47
N ALA A 56 7.24 -18.20 -16.04
CA ALA A 56 7.51 -16.83 -15.57
C ALA A 56 6.28 -15.92 -15.79
N ARG A 57 5.62 -16.03 -16.95
CA ARG A 57 4.36 -15.31 -17.22
C ARG A 57 3.24 -15.72 -16.25
N PHE A 58 3.15 -16.99 -15.88
CA PHE A 58 2.21 -17.46 -14.87
C PHE A 58 2.43 -16.75 -13.53
N HIS A 59 3.67 -16.68 -13.03
CA HIS A 59 3.95 -16.01 -11.77
C HIS A 59 3.73 -14.49 -11.84
N ASN A 60 4.02 -13.87 -12.98
CA ASN A 60 3.72 -12.45 -13.17
C ASN A 60 2.20 -12.19 -13.14
N ALA A 61 1.41 -13.01 -13.82
CA ALA A 61 -0.06 -12.93 -13.75
C ALA A 61 -0.57 -13.17 -12.32
N GLN A 62 0.00 -14.12 -11.58
CA GLN A 62 -0.32 -14.37 -10.18
C GLN A 62 -0.04 -13.15 -9.30
N THR A 63 1.06 -12.43 -9.54
CA THR A 63 1.40 -11.20 -8.81
C THR A 63 0.34 -10.11 -9.03
N MET A 64 -0.11 -9.89 -10.27
CA MET A 64 -1.18 -8.93 -10.58
C MET A 64 -2.50 -9.30 -9.88
N LEU A 65 -2.89 -10.58 -9.92
CA LEU A 65 -4.10 -11.06 -9.24
C LEU A 65 -3.99 -10.95 -7.72
N LEU A 66 -2.82 -11.21 -7.15
CA LEU A 66 -2.57 -11.03 -5.72
C LEU A 66 -2.66 -9.56 -5.31
N ALA A 67 -2.08 -8.65 -6.09
CA ALA A 67 -2.23 -7.20 -5.90
C ALA A 67 -3.71 -6.80 -5.90
N THR A 68 -4.51 -7.34 -6.82
CA THR A 68 -5.96 -7.11 -6.89
C THR A 68 -6.66 -7.63 -5.63
N ALA A 69 -6.39 -8.87 -5.22
CA ALA A 69 -7.05 -9.48 -4.06
C ALA A 69 -6.74 -8.73 -2.76
N LEU A 70 -5.47 -8.35 -2.55
CA LEU A 70 -5.05 -7.56 -1.38
C LEU A 70 -5.68 -6.17 -1.39
N SER A 71 -5.73 -5.51 -2.55
CA SER A 71 -6.33 -4.18 -2.71
C SER A 71 -7.84 -4.21 -2.46
N VAL A 72 -8.55 -5.17 -3.01
CA VAL A 72 -9.99 -5.35 -2.75
C VAL A 72 -10.25 -5.61 -1.28
N SER A 73 -9.45 -6.46 -0.63
CA SER A 73 -9.55 -6.70 0.81
C SER A 73 -9.33 -5.40 1.61
N ALA A 74 -8.30 -4.64 1.29
CA ALA A 74 -8.03 -3.35 1.92
C ALA A 74 -9.20 -2.37 1.73
N LEU A 75 -9.76 -2.27 0.53
CA LEU A 75 -10.93 -1.44 0.25
C LEU A 75 -12.13 -1.88 1.09
N VAL A 76 -12.50 -3.14 1.08
CA VAL A 76 -13.64 -3.69 1.85
C VAL A 76 -13.49 -3.34 3.33
N TYR A 77 -12.34 -3.62 3.93
CA TYR A 77 -12.10 -3.31 5.34
C TYR A 77 -12.05 -1.80 5.61
N SER A 78 -11.58 -0.98 4.68
CA SER A 78 -11.54 0.48 4.84
C SER A 78 -12.93 1.14 4.94
N TRP A 79 -13.96 0.51 4.36
CA TRP A 79 -15.35 1.00 4.45
C TRP A 79 -16.06 0.56 5.72
N ARG A 80 -15.62 -0.54 6.34
CA ARG A 80 -16.20 -0.99 7.59
C ARG A 80 -15.80 -0.04 8.73
N ARG A 81 -16.76 0.27 9.61
CA ARG A 81 -16.54 1.10 10.78
C ARG A 81 -16.75 0.26 12.03
N ASP A 82 -15.86 0.39 12.98
CA ASP A 82 -15.99 -0.18 14.31
C ASP A 82 -15.35 0.75 15.34
N PRO A 83 -15.83 0.72 16.59
CA PRO A 83 -15.32 1.58 17.67
C PRO A 83 -13.85 1.31 18.02
N THR A 84 -13.35 0.10 17.75
CA THR A 84 -11.99 -0.31 18.11
C THR A 84 -10.96 0.08 17.06
N GLY A 85 -11.40 0.44 15.85
CA GLY A 85 -10.54 0.73 14.71
C GLY A 85 -9.84 -0.51 14.12
N THR A 86 -10.26 -1.73 14.51
CA THR A 86 -9.66 -2.99 14.06
C THR A 86 -9.78 -3.15 12.54
N HIS A 87 -10.93 -2.85 11.94
CA HIS A 87 -11.11 -2.93 10.50
C HIS A 87 -10.17 -2.01 9.74
N LEU A 88 -9.94 -0.78 10.23
CA LEU A 88 -9.00 0.13 9.59
C LEU A 88 -7.55 -0.38 9.65
N ARG A 89 -7.13 -0.94 10.78
CA ARG A 89 -5.80 -1.57 10.91
C ARG A 89 -5.66 -2.78 10.00
N THR A 90 -6.70 -3.61 9.88
CA THR A 90 -6.74 -4.73 8.93
C THR A 90 -6.64 -4.24 7.49
N ALA A 91 -7.31 -3.14 7.13
CA ALA A 91 -7.19 -2.53 5.81
C ALA A 91 -5.76 -2.04 5.53
N ILE A 92 -5.10 -1.40 6.51
CA ILE A 92 -3.71 -0.96 6.41
C ILE A 92 -2.79 -2.17 6.21
N LEU A 93 -2.99 -3.25 6.96
CA LEU A 93 -2.21 -4.48 6.81
C LEU A 93 -2.32 -5.02 5.37
N PHE A 94 -3.53 -5.24 4.85
CA PHE A 94 -3.71 -5.73 3.48
C PHE A 94 -3.09 -4.82 2.43
N ALA A 95 -3.24 -3.50 2.55
CA ALA A 95 -2.62 -2.54 1.65
C ALA A 95 -1.08 -2.56 1.70
N SER A 96 -0.49 -2.92 2.84
CA SER A 96 0.96 -2.93 3.04
C SER A 96 1.64 -4.22 2.55
N LEU A 97 0.94 -5.35 2.58
CA LEU A 97 1.54 -6.67 2.29
C LEU A 97 2.18 -6.74 0.90
N TYR A 98 1.54 -6.18 -0.13
CA TYR A 98 2.09 -6.15 -1.48
C TYR A 98 3.46 -5.43 -1.50
N TRP A 99 3.57 -4.27 -0.87
CA TRP A 99 4.77 -3.45 -0.91
C TRP A 99 5.90 -4.02 -0.05
N PHE A 100 5.58 -4.67 1.08
CA PHE A 100 6.58 -5.40 1.87
C PHE A 100 7.11 -6.61 1.11
N THR A 101 6.25 -7.38 0.45
CA THR A 101 6.70 -8.53 -0.35
C THR A 101 7.48 -8.09 -1.58
N ASN A 102 7.06 -7.01 -2.26
CA ASN A 102 7.79 -6.41 -3.37
C ASN A 102 9.20 -5.98 -2.94
N ALA A 103 9.33 -5.21 -1.84
CA ALA A 103 10.63 -4.81 -1.31
C ALA A 103 11.47 -6.01 -0.85
N GLY A 104 10.84 -7.02 -0.26
CA GLY A 104 11.52 -8.24 0.17
C GLY A 104 12.03 -9.11 -0.98
N SER A 105 11.40 -9.04 -2.16
CA SER A 105 11.78 -9.86 -3.31
C SER A 105 13.22 -9.63 -3.77
N ILE A 106 13.77 -8.42 -3.58
CA ILE A 106 15.15 -8.10 -3.96
C ILE A 106 16.20 -8.86 -3.14
N THR A 107 15.82 -9.45 -2.02
CA THR A 107 16.75 -10.22 -1.17
C THR A 107 16.99 -11.64 -1.68
N PHE A 108 16.23 -12.10 -2.69
CA PHE A 108 16.40 -13.43 -3.25
C PHE A 108 17.52 -13.46 -4.30
N PRO A 109 18.29 -14.55 -4.39
CA PRO A 109 19.39 -14.67 -5.34
C PRO A 109 18.92 -14.50 -6.81
N GLY A 110 19.63 -13.68 -7.57
CA GLY A 110 19.37 -13.48 -8.99
C GLY A 110 18.21 -12.54 -9.32
N THR A 111 17.57 -11.91 -8.30
CA THR A 111 16.54 -10.89 -8.54
C THR A 111 17.17 -9.51 -8.80
N ALA A 112 16.49 -8.71 -9.59
CA ALA A 112 16.84 -7.32 -9.86
C ALA A 112 15.54 -6.48 -9.94
N TRP A 113 15.64 -5.18 -9.71
CA TRP A 113 14.52 -4.26 -9.88
C TRP A 113 14.10 -4.08 -11.35
N VAL A 114 15.03 -4.25 -12.26
CA VAL A 114 14.82 -4.08 -13.70
C VAL A 114 15.73 -5.08 -14.43
N ASP A 115 15.21 -5.72 -15.47
CA ASP A 115 16.02 -6.56 -16.33
C ASP A 115 17.09 -5.72 -17.04
N PRO A 116 18.32 -6.24 -17.26
CA PRO A 116 19.43 -5.50 -17.87
C PRO A 116 19.07 -4.85 -19.21
N GLU A 117 18.22 -5.49 -20.01
CA GLU A 117 17.76 -4.97 -21.31
C GLU A 117 16.86 -3.74 -21.22
N PHE A 118 16.31 -3.45 -20.03
CA PHE A 118 15.45 -2.30 -19.74
C PHE A 118 16.12 -1.30 -18.80
N ALA A 119 17.42 -1.45 -18.53
CA ALA A 119 18.17 -0.54 -17.67
C ALA A 119 17.96 0.93 -18.08
N GLY A 120 17.75 1.80 -17.12
CA GLY A 120 17.44 3.22 -17.33
C GLY A 120 15.98 3.53 -17.68
N ARG A 121 15.12 2.52 -17.90
CA ARG A 121 13.69 2.76 -18.15
C ARG A 121 12.90 2.84 -16.86
N GLY A 122 12.03 3.85 -16.78
CA GLY A 122 11.13 4.02 -15.63
C GLY A 122 11.84 4.41 -14.33
N GLU A 123 13.03 4.97 -14.41
CA GLU A 123 13.74 5.52 -13.25
C GLU A 123 13.11 6.84 -12.79
N VAL A 124 13.10 7.03 -11.48
CA VAL A 124 12.68 8.26 -10.80
C VAL A 124 13.85 8.74 -9.95
N LEU A 125 14.40 9.91 -10.26
CA LEU A 125 15.58 10.47 -9.58
C LEU A 125 16.80 9.52 -9.57
N GLY A 126 16.99 8.72 -10.60
CA GLY A 126 18.08 7.75 -10.70
C GLY A 126 17.86 6.44 -9.92
N PHE A 127 16.66 6.22 -9.39
CA PHE A 127 16.28 4.98 -8.70
C PHE A 127 15.22 4.21 -9.49
N PRO A 128 15.18 2.87 -9.41
CA PRO A 128 14.13 2.08 -10.02
C PRO A 128 12.74 2.53 -9.57
N GLY A 129 11.86 2.83 -10.53
CA GLY A 129 10.54 3.40 -10.23
C GLY A 129 9.69 2.53 -9.29
N ALA A 130 9.80 1.21 -9.41
CA ALA A 130 9.11 0.28 -8.50
C ALA A 130 9.58 0.44 -7.05
N ALA A 131 10.88 0.63 -6.81
CA ALA A 131 11.43 0.86 -5.48
C ALA A 131 10.95 2.20 -4.89
N VAL A 132 10.94 3.26 -5.71
CA VAL A 132 10.47 4.60 -5.29
C VAL A 132 8.98 4.56 -4.94
N ILE A 133 8.15 4.00 -5.82
CA ILE A 133 6.71 3.87 -5.58
C ILE A 133 6.45 3.03 -4.32
N GLY A 134 7.15 1.90 -4.16
CA GLY A 134 7.04 1.05 -2.97
C GLY A 134 7.37 1.78 -1.68
N ALA A 135 8.47 2.55 -1.66
CA ALA A 135 8.86 3.36 -0.51
C ALA A 135 7.79 4.42 -0.17
N VAL A 136 7.29 5.14 -1.18
CA VAL A 136 6.22 6.14 -1.00
C VAL A 136 4.95 5.48 -0.43
N GLN A 137 4.53 4.34 -0.96
CA GLN A 137 3.36 3.62 -0.47
C GLN A 137 3.52 3.17 0.99
N LEU A 138 4.68 2.63 1.36
CA LEU A 138 4.95 2.24 2.74
C LEU A 138 4.95 3.43 3.70
N VAL A 139 5.48 4.59 3.28
CA VAL A 139 5.41 5.84 4.07
C VAL A 139 3.97 6.29 4.25
N LEU A 140 3.16 6.34 3.17
CA LEU A 140 1.74 6.72 3.25
C LEU A 140 0.94 5.81 4.18
N LEU A 141 1.18 4.50 4.12
CA LEU A 141 0.53 3.52 4.99
C LEU A 141 1.02 3.60 6.44
N GLY A 142 2.30 3.94 6.67
CA GLY A 142 2.83 4.27 7.98
C GLY A 142 2.16 5.50 8.59
N VAL A 143 1.98 6.57 7.81
CA VAL A 143 1.21 7.76 8.22
C VAL A 143 -0.23 7.39 8.53
N ALA A 144 -0.89 6.56 7.70
CA ALA A 144 -2.24 6.08 7.96
C ALA A 144 -2.33 5.30 9.29
N LEU A 145 -1.34 4.45 9.58
CA LEU A 145 -1.27 3.70 10.82
C LEU A 145 -1.14 4.61 12.05
N VAL A 146 -0.29 5.62 11.98
CA VAL A 146 -0.13 6.62 13.06
C VAL A 146 -1.42 7.43 13.25
N ALA A 147 -2.02 7.92 12.16
CA ALA A 147 -3.25 8.71 12.19
C ALA A 147 -4.47 7.90 12.69
N SER A 148 -4.45 6.57 12.54
CA SER A 148 -5.53 5.68 12.99
C SER A 148 -5.51 5.39 14.49
N ARG A 149 -4.48 5.84 15.23
CA ARG A 149 -4.37 5.58 16.67
C ARG A 149 -5.41 6.37 17.46
N PRO A 150 -6.08 5.75 18.44
CA PRO A 150 -6.94 6.48 19.36
C PRO A 150 -6.13 7.57 20.07
N GLN A 151 -6.66 8.78 20.12
CA GLN A 151 -6.07 9.84 20.92
C GLN A 151 -6.26 9.48 22.41
N ARG A 152 -5.15 9.31 23.15
CA ARG A 152 -5.20 9.15 24.60
C ARG A 152 -5.66 10.49 25.20
N THR A 153 -6.79 10.51 25.86
CA THR A 153 -7.15 11.62 26.73
C THR A 153 -6.13 11.68 27.87
N PRO A 154 -5.50 12.84 28.12
CA PRO A 154 -4.67 13.00 29.32
C PRO A 154 -5.52 12.73 30.55
N GLY A 155 -5.06 11.84 31.44
CA GLY A 155 -5.70 11.50 32.70
C GLY A 155 -5.78 12.69 33.69
#